data_61642f67dbc71a931f9aae060cc768a1
#
_entry.id   61642f67dbc71a931f9aae060cc768a1
#
_cell.length_a   1.000
_cell.length_b   1.000
_cell.length_c   1.000
_cell.angle_alpha   90.00
_cell.angle_beta   90.00
_cell.angle_gamma   90.00
#
_symmetry.space_group_name_H-M   'P 1'
#
loop_
_entity.id
_entity.type
_entity.pdbx_description
1 polymer ?
#
loop_
_entity_poly.entity_id
_entity_poly.type
_entity_poly.pdbx_seq_one_letter_code
_entity_poly.pdbx_strand_id
1 'polypeptide(L)'
;MTYQEIIHRLQKIYDNGEAKAIARILLEERFGLSMTDIICGKTEELSAEEQQELENIVERLERNEPLQYVLDYADFLSYRFHVAPGVLIPRPETEELVQRVVDAASRLSCPHILDIGTGSGCIAIASALELTKRGVSPHVEAWDISPDALSIARQNNLSLHADICLYEVDVLGSDLKTDRQDIIVSNPPYICESEKKDMESNVTDHEPHLALFVPDNDPLLFYRRIAEYAAEVLNSGGWLMFEINRAYGREVSDMLRSMNFSDVSLAEDQFANPRIVTARKP
;
A
#
# COMPACT_ATOMS: atom_id res chain seq x y z
N MET A 1 -32.15 0.44 10.01
CA MET A 1 -31.92 1.04 8.66
C MET A 1 -31.98 -0.05 7.60
N THR A 2 -32.74 0.16 6.52
CA THR A 2 -32.84 -0.81 5.41
C THR A 2 -31.68 -0.68 4.42
N TYR A 3 -31.43 -1.73 3.64
CA TYR A 3 -30.41 -1.71 2.56
C TYR A 3 -30.67 -0.57 1.54
N GLN A 4 -31.94 -0.30 1.22
CA GLN A 4 -32.29 0.77 0.27
C GLN A 4 -32.05 2.16 0.86
N GLU A 5 -32.28 2.34 2.16
CA GLU A 5 -31.97 3.61 2.85
C GLU A 5 -30.45 3.87 2.85
N ILE A 6 -29.63 2.83 3.09
CA ILE A 6 -28.16 2.96 3.02
C ILE A 6 -27.75 3.42 1.63
N ILE A 7 -28.19 2.71 0.58
CA ILE A 7 -27.88 3.08 -0.81
C ILE A 7 -28.29 4.51 -1.11
N HIS A 8 -29.52 4.89 -0.75
CA HIS A 8 -30.03 6.24 -1.01
C HIS A 8 -29.18 7.32 -0.33
N ARG A 9 -28.70 7.08 0.87
CA ARG A 9 -27.80 7.99 1.59
C ARG A 9 -26.45 8.10 0.88
N LEU A 10 -25.85 6.96 0.53
CA LEU A 10 -24.54 6.92 -0.12
C LEU A 10 -24.53 7.48 -1.54
N GLN A 11 -25.66 7.43 -2.25
CA GLN A 11 -25.81 8.03 -3.60
C GLN A 11 -25.63 9.55 -3.65
N LYS A 12 -25.56 10.23 -2.50
CA LYS A 12 -25.21 11.66 -2.44
C LYS A 12 -23.73 11.91 -2.72
N ILE A 13 -22.89 10.89 -2.51
CA ILE A 13 -21.42 10.95 -2.60
C ILE A 13 -20.91 10.04 -3.72
N TYR A 14 -21.43 8.82 -3.81
CA TYR A 14 -20.99 7.76 -4.71
C TYR A 14 -21.97 7.57 -5.88
N ASP A 15 -21.49 7.04 -7.00
CA ASP A 15 -22.40 6.61 -8.05
C ASP A 15 -23.29 5.43 -7.61
N ASN A 16 -24.33 5.12 -8.40
CA ASN A 16 -25.30 4.08 -8.03
C ASN A 16 -24.68 2.67 -7.91
N GLY A 17 -23.66 2.38 -8.72
CA GLY A 17 -22.96 1.09 -8.71
C GLY A 17 -22.09 0.95 -7.47
N GLU A 18 -21.30 1.97 -7.21
CA GLU A 18 -20.42 2.08 -6.05
C GLU A 18 -21.18 2.11 -4.72
N ALA A 19 -22.24 2.93 -4.60
CA ALA A 19 -23.09 2.98 -3.42
C ALA A 19 -23.69 1.60 -3.07
N LYS A 20 -24.09 0.81 -4.07
CA LYS A 20 -24.61 -0.55 -3.86
C LYS A 20 -23.49 -1.52 -3.43
N ALA A 21 -22.31 -1.41 -4.03
CA ALA A 21 -21.17 -2.24 -3.68
C ALA A 21 -20.71 -1.97 -2.24
N ILE A 22 -20.56 -0.70 -1.86
CA ILE A 22 -20.19 -0.27 -0.51
C ILE A 22 -21.24 -0.77 0.51
N ALA A 23 -22.53 -0.54 0.28
CA ALA A 23 -23.59 -0.97 1.18
C ALA A 23 -23.60 -2.49 1.37
N ARG A 24 -23.38 -3.26 0.29
CA ARG A 24 -23.30 -4.71 0.35
C ARG A 24 -22.08 -5.17 1.14
N ILE A 25 -20.90 -4.71 0.79
CA ILE A 25 -19.64 -5.08 1.47
C ILE A 25 -19.72 -4.76 2.96
N LEU A 26 -20.21 -3.56 3.31
CA LEU A 26 -20.41 -3.17 4.70
C LEU A 26 -21.28 -4.17 5.47
N LEU A 27 -22.44 -4.54 4.92
CA LEU A 27 -23.37 -5.43 5.59
C LEU A 27 -22.85 -6.88 5.65
N GLU A 28 -22.17 -7.34 4.60
CA GLU A 28 -21.54 -8.66 4.57
C GLU A 28 -20.39 -8.76 5.58
N GLU A 29 -19.47 -7.79 5.56
CA GLU A 29 -18.22 -7.87 6.32
C GLU A 29 -18.40 -7.49 7.80
N ARG A 30 -19.20 -6.46 8.08
CA ARG A 30 -19.34 -5.95 9.46
C ARG A 30 -20.45 -6.64 10.25
N PHE A 31 -21.54 -7.03 9.58
CA PHE A 31 -22.73 -7.59 10.23
C PHE A 31 -22.96 -9.07 9.85
N GLY A 32 -22.12 -9.67 9.01
CA GLY A 32 -22.21 -11.09 8.61
C GLY A 32 -23.48 -11.43 7.81
N LEU A 33 -24.14 -10.45 7.21
CA LEU A 33 -25.38 -10.65 6.45
C LEU A 33 -25.03 -11.09 5.02
N SER A 34 -25.49 -12.29 4.63
CA SER A 34 -25.40 -12.70 3.24
C SER A 34 -26.28 -11.81 2.34
N MET A 35 -25.99 -11.80 1.03
CA MET A 35 -26.84 -11.07 0.07
C MET A 35 -28.31 -11.52 0.13
N THR A 36 -28.59 -12.80 0.43
CA THR A 36 -29.93 -13.30 0.64
C THR A 36 -30.58 -12.67 1.88
N ASP A 37 -29.86 -12.58 2.99
CA ASP A 37 -30.34 -11.95 4.22
C ASP A 37 -30.65 -10.47 3.99
N ILE A 38 -29.80 -9.77 3.25
CA ILE A 38 -29.96 -8.36 2.88
C ILE A 38 -31.26 -8.17 2.06
N ILE A 39 -31.47 -9.01 1.04
CA ILE A 39 -32.69 -8.94 0.19
C ILE A 39 -33.95 -9.29 0.99
N CYS A 40 -33.83 -10.23 1.95
CA CYS A 40 -34.95 -10.60 2.84
C CYS A 40 -35.23 -9.56 3.94
N GLY A 41 -34.47 -8.46 4.01
CA GLY A 41 -34.73 -7.36 4.95
C GLY A 41 -34.17 -7.60 6.36
N LYS A 42 -33.25 -8.54 6.55
CA LYS A 42 -32.66 -8.83 7.88
C LYS A 42 -31.82 -7.68 8.46
N THR A 43 -31.50 -6.67 7.67
CA THR A 43 -30.90 -5.44 8.17
C THR A 43 -31.77 -4.75 9.24
N GLU A 44 -33.09 -4.95 9.21
CA GLU A 44 -34.02 -4.40 10.21
C GLU A 44 -34.09 -5.25 11.49
N GLU A 45 -33.58 -6.49 11.44
CA GLU A 45 -33.52 -7.43 12.57
C GLU A 45 -32.24 -7.27 13.41
N LEU A 46 -31.29 -6.42 12.99
CA LEU A 46 -30.10 -6.07 13.76
C LEU A 46 -30.49 -5.51 15.14
N SER A 47 -29.73 -5.85 16.16
CA SER A 47 -29.90 -5.31 17.52
C SER A 47 -29.82 -3.78 17.54
N ALA A 48 -30.30 -3.17 18.60
CA ALA A 48 -30.25 -1.72 18.75
C ALA A 48 -28.81 -1.17 18.73
N GLU A 49 -27.86 -1.94 19.27
CA GLU A 49 -26.42 -1.60 19.26
C GLU A 49 -25.85 -1.70 17.84
N GLU A 50 -26.16 -2.77 17.11
CA GLU A 50 -25.74 -2.92 15.70
C GLU A 50 -26.38 -1.88 14.79
N GLN A 51 -27.65 -1.50 15.01
CA GLN A 51 -28.30 -0.41 14.27
C GLN A 51 -27.61 0.94 14.52
N GLN A 52 -27.17 1.20 15.75
CA GLN A 52 -26.43 2.43 16.08
C GLN A 52 -25.03 2.40 15.46
N GLU A 53 -24.37 1.25 15.46
CA GLU A 53 -23.08 1.06 14.79
C GLU A 53 -23.21 1.29 13.27
N LEU A 54 -24.23 0.69 12.65
CA LEU A 54 -24.52 0.87 11.23
C LEU A 54 -24.77 2.36 10.88
N GLU A 55 -25.52 3.08 11.72
CA GLU A 55 -25.73 4.52 11.53
C GLU A 55 -24.41 5.31 11.58
N ASN A 56 -23.58 5.07 12.59
CA ASN A 56 -22.29 5.72 12.73
C ASN A 56 -21.36 5.44 11.52
N ILE A 57 -21.37 4.21 11.02
CA ILE A 57 -20.61 3.82 9.84
C ILE A 57 -21.10 4.55 8.58
N VAL A 58 -22.41 4.57 8.36
CA VAL A 58 -22.99 5.26 7.19
C VAL A 58 -22.69 6.76 7.25
N GLU A 59 -22.70 7.39 8.43
CA GLU A 59 -22.29 8.78 8.60
C GLU A 59 -20.82 9.02 8.24
N ARG A 60 -19.92 8.09 8.55
CA ARG A 60 -18.51 8.17 8.16
C ARG A 60 -18.36 8.11 6.63
N LEU A 61 -19.07 7.19 5.99
CA LEU A 61 -19.10 7.06 4.52
C LEU A 61 -19.73 8.29 3.84
N GLU A 62 -20.76 8.92 4.43
CA GLU A 62 -21.33 10.18 3.93
C GLU A 62 -20.35 11.37 4.01
N ARG A 63 -19.29 11.26 4.84
CA ARG A 63 -18.15 12.19 4.88
C ARG A 63 -17.03 11.79 3.92
N ASN A 64 -17.32 10.86 3.04
CA ASN A 64 -16.37 10.32 2.05
C ASN A 64 -15.14 9.63 2.66
N GLU A 65 -15.25 9.11 3.90
CA GLU A 65 -14.19 8.32 4.50
C GLU A 65 -14.03 6.99 3.73
N PRO A 66 -12.79 6.57 3.39
CA PRO A 66 -12.57 5.31 2.67
C PRO A 66 -13.19 4.12 3.38
N LEU A 67 -13.87 3.24 2.62
CA LEU A 67 -14.51 2.03 3.16
C LEU A 67 -13.53 1.17 3.95
N GLN A 68 -12.28 1.08 3.50
CA GLN A 68 -11.24 0.31 4.18
C GLN A 68 -10.93 0.85 5.59
N TYR A 69 -10.92 2.16 5.78
CA TYR A 69 -10.76 2.75 7.11
C TYR A 69 -12.00 2.56 7.99
N VAL A 70 -13.17 2.51 7.37
CA VAL A 70 -14.43 2.23 8.08
C VAL A 70 -14.49 0.79 8.55
N LEU A 71 -13.98 -0.15 7.74
CA LEU A 71 -13.91 -1.57 8.03
C LEU A 71 -12.66 -1.98 8.83
N ASP A 72 -11.71 -1.05 9.03
CA ASP A 72 -10.42 -1.26 9.71
C ASP A 72 -9.47 -2.24 8.97
N TYR A 73 -9.73 -2.57 7.70
CA TYR A 73 -8.85 -3.44 6.93
C TYR A 73 -8.90 -3.18 5.43
N ALA A 74 -7.85 -3.64 4.75
CA ALA A 74 -7.77 -3.77 3.30
C ALA A 74 -7.27 -5.17 2.94
N ASP A 75 -7.88 -5.79 1.93
CA ASP A 75 -7.36 -7.02 1.35
C ASP A 75 -6.21 -6.67 0.37
N PHE A 76 -5.10 -7.41 0.47
CA PHE A 76 -3.93 -7.25 -0.37
C PHE A 76 -3.30 -8.61 -0.61
N LEU A 77 -3.20 -9.04 -1.87
CA LEU A 77 -2.93 -10.44 -2.23
C LEU A 77 -3.98 -11.37 -1.57
N SER A 78 -3.53 -12.34 -0.81
CA SER A 78 -4.40 -13.25 -0.06
C SER A 78 -4.46 -12.93 1.44
N TYR A 79 -4.07 -11.72 1.83
CA TYR A 79 -3.96 -11.30 3.23
C TYR A 79 -4.87 -10.13 3.52
N ARG A 80 -5.32 -10.07 4.78
CA ARG A 80 -6.10 -8.95 5.30
C ARG A 80 -5.21 -8.12 6.21
N PHE A 81 -4.90 -6.90 5.76
CA PHE A 81 -4.10 -5.94 6.49
C PHE A 81 -4.99 -4.98 7.28
N HIS A 82 -4.69 -4.78 8.54
CA HIS A 82 -5.27 -3.67 9.29
C HIS A 82 -4.81 -2.35 8.68
N VAL A 83 -5.76 -1.43 8.48
CA VAL A 83 -5.52 -0.07 8.03
C VAL A 83 -6.32 0.92 8.85
N ALA A 84 -5.75 2.09 9.08
CA ALA A 84 -6.38 3.19 9.81
C ALA A 84 -5.81 4.51 9.27
N PRO A 85 -6.42 5.67 9.59
CA PRO A 85 -5.80 6.96 9.30
C PRO A 85 -4.34 7.00 9.77
N GLY A 86 -3.43 7.38 8.88
CA GLY A 86 -1.97 7.37 9.13
C GLY A 86 -1.17 6.45 8.21
N VAL A 87 -1.81 5.55 7.45
CA VAL A 87 -1.16 4.76 6.41
C VAL A 87 -1.89 4.87 5.08
N LEU A 88 -1.15 4.79 3.99
CA LEU A 88 -1.73 4.59 2.66
C LEU A 88 -2.48 3.25 2.63
N ILE A 89 -3.70 3.24 2.11
CA ILE A 89 -4.44 2.00 1.89
C ILE A 89 -3.71 1.20 0.80
N PRO A 90 -3.36 -0.08 1.04
CA PRO A 90 -2.72 -0.92 0.02
C PRO A 90 -3.48 -0.92 -1.30
N ARG A 91 -2.74 -0.73 -2.42
CA ARG A 91 -3.33 -0.66 -3.76
C ARG A 91 -3.11 -1.98 -4.51
N PRO A 92 -4.09 -2.42 -5.32
CA PRO A 92 -3.94 -3.66 -6.11
C PRO A 92 -2.71 -3.64 -7.04
N GLU A 93 -2.35 -2.48 -7.58
CA GLU A 93 -1.19 -2.32 -8.46
C GLU A 93 0.14 -2.64 -7.75
N THR A 94 0.21 -2.41 -6.44
CA THR A 94 1.39 -2.70 -5.61
C THR A 94 1.61 -4.22 -5.44
N GLU A 95 0.59 -5.05 -5.65
CA GLU A 95 0.72 -6.51 -5.60
C GLU A 95 1.73 -7.04 -6.64
N GLU A 96 1.78 -6.40 -7.83
CA GLU A 96 2.76 -6.77 -8.86
C GLU A 96 4.19 -6.47 -8.41
N LEU A 97 4.40 -5.39 -7.67
CA LEU A 97 5.72 -5.07 -7.10
C LEU A 97 6.17 -6.17 -6.13
N VAL A 98 5.28 -6.63 -5.24
CA VAL A 98 5.55 -7.77 -4.34
C VAL A 98 5.90 -9.02 -5.12
N GLN A 99 5.15 -9.34 -6.20
CA GLN A 99 5.44 -10.52 -7.01
C GLN A 99 6.85 -10.47 -7.61
N ARG A 100 7.30 -9.30 -8.06
CA ARG A 100 8.67 -9.09 -8.60
C ARG A 100 9.73 -9.29 -7.51
N VAL A 101 9.50 -8.78 -6.30
CA VAL A 101 10.38 -9.01 -5.15
C VAL A 101 10.51 -10.52 -4.88
N VAL A 102 9.37 -11.20 -4.78
CA VAL A 102 9.33 -12.64 -4.50
C VAL A 102 10.01 -13.47 -5.58
N ASP A 103 9.82 -13.14 -6.86
CA ASP A 103 10.45 -13.87 -7.98
C ASP A 103 11.97 -13.66 -8.02
N ALA A 104 12.46 -12.47 -7.70
CA ALA A 104 13.88 -12.19 -7.60
C ALA A 104 14.50 -12.88 -6.39
N ALA A 105 13.86 -12.80 -5.22
CA ALA A 105 14.33 -13.34 -3.95
C ALA A 105 14.29 -14.88 -3.90
N SER A 106 13.34 -15.53 -4.59
CA SER A 106 13.16 -16.99 -4.58
C SER A 106 14.37 -17.78 -5.10
N ARG A 107 15.33 -17.11 -5.74
CA ARG A 107 16.59 -17.70 -6.22
C ARG A 107 17.67 -17.73 -5.15
N LEU A 108 17.43 -17.09 -4.01
CA LEU A 108 18.36 -16.99 -2.88
C LEU A 108 17.82 -17.84 -1.72
N SER A 109 18.71 -18.38 -0.90
CA SER A 109 18.30 -19.19 0.26
C SER A 109 17.88 -18.33 1.46
N CYS A 110 18.52 -17.20 1.63
CA CYS A 110 18.28 -16.26 2.73
C CYS A 110 18.45 -14.82 2.20
N PRO A 111 17.51 -14.31 1.39
CA PRO A 111 17.60 -12.97 0.85
C PRO A 111 17.42 -11.90 1.93
N HIS A 112 18.23 -10.85 1.86
CA HIS A 112 18.06 -9.64 2.64
C HIS A 112 17.27 -8.62 1.83
N ILE A 113 16.12 -8.22 2.35
CA ILE A 113 15.15 -7.34 1.68
C ILE A 113 14.88 -6.12 2.55
N LEU A 114 14.94 -4.94 1.96
CA LEU A 114 14.59 -3.68 2.62
C LEU A 114 13.42 -3.03 1.88
N ASP A 115 12.32 -2.79 2.61
CA ASP A 115 11.17 -2.02 2.17
C ASP A 115 11.24 -0.60 2.74
N ILE A 116 11.33 0.42 1.90
CA ILE A 116 11.46 1.82 2.32
C ILE A 116 10.14 2.57 2.09
N GLY A 117 9.61 3.19 3.14
CA GLY A 117 8.27 3.80 3.15
C GLY A 117 7.20 2.71 3.26
N THR A 118 7.35 1.84 4.26
CA THR A 118 6.55 0.60 4.36
C THR A 118 5.07 0.81 4.64
N GLY A 119 4.68 1.96 5.20
CA GLY A 119 3.29 2.27 5.52
C GLY A 119 2.63 1.22 6.42
N SER A 120 1.62 0.54 5.90
CA SER A 120 0.94 -0.57 6.59
C SER A 120 1.79 -1.84 6.72
N GLY A 121 2.96 -1.89 6.11
CA GLY A 121 3.82 -3.07 6.03
C GLY A 121 3.45 -4.04 4.90
N CYS A 122 2.53 -3.68 4.00
CA CYS A 122 1.96 -4.61 3.04
C CYS A 122 3.00 -5.22 2.09
N ILE A 123 3.97 -4.45 1.59
CA ILE A 123 5.04 -4.95 0.71
C ILE A 123 5.97 -5.90 1.49
N ALA A 124 6.50 -5.44 2.62
CA ALA A 124 7.44 -6.19 3.44
C ALA A 124 6.84 -7.51 3.94
N ILE A 125 5.67 -7.43 4.57
CA ILE A 125 4.98 -8.57 5.19
C ILE A 125 4.56 -9.58 4.12
N ALA A 126 3.90 -9.14 3.04
CA ALA A 126 3.48 -10.04 1.97
C ALA A 126 4.68 -10.71 1.30
N SER A 127 5.78 -9.98 1.06
CA SER A 127 7.01 -10.55 0.52
C SER A 127 7.60 -11.64 1.43
N ALA A 128 7.66 -11.38 2.74
CA ALA A 128 8.15 -12.36 3.72
C ALA A 128 7.29 -13.64 3.73
N LEU A 129 5.98 -13.49 3.77
CA LEU A 129 5.02 -14.61 3.81
C LEU A 129 5.05 -15.43 2.52
N GLU A 130 5.05 -14.78 1.35
CA GLU A 130 5.09 -15.47 0.05
C GLU A 130 6.41 -16.23 -0.15
N LEU A 131 7.54 -15.67 0.29
CA LEU A 131 8.82 -16.35 0.26
C LEU A 131 8.86 -17.53 1.20
N THR A 132 8.34 -17.39 2.42
CA THR A 132 8.24 -18.48 3.40
C THR A 132 7.38 -19.63 2.87
N LYS A 133 6.25 -19.36 2.20
CA LYS A 133 5.45 -20.38 1.51
C LYS A 133 6.23 -21.13 0.43
N ARG A 134 7.21 -20.48 -0.20
CA ARG A 134 8.10 -21.09 -1.21
C ARG A 134 9.31 -21.81 -0.58
N GLY A 135 9.42 -21.88 0.75
CA GLY A 135 10.52 -22.51 1.47
C GLY A 135 11.80 -21.67 1.53
N VAL A 136 11.71 -20.38 1.27
CA VAL A 136 12.79 -19.40 1.42
C VAL A 136 12.71 -18.77 2.81
N SER A 137 13.86 -18.53 3.45
CA SER A 137 13.93 -17.86 4.77
C SER A 137 14.46 -16.43 4.60
N PRO A 138 13.62 -15.44 4.27
CA PRO A 138 14.08 -14.09 4.05
C PRO A 138 14.41 -13.38 5.36
N HIS A 139 15.37 -12.44 5.32
CA HIS A 139 15.52 -11.40 6.33
C HIS A 139 14.94 -10.11 5.77
N VAL A 140 13.82 -9.64 6.35
CA VAL A 140 13.11 -8.48 5.83
C VAL A 140 13.16 -7.34 6.84
N GLU A 141 13.70 -6.22 6.40
CA GLU A 141 13.64 -4.94 7.11
C GLU A 141 12.63 -4.03 6.44
N ALA A 142 11.94 -3.22 7.23
CA ALA A 142 10.96 -2.27 6.75
C ALA A 142 11.11 -0.93 7.50
N TRP A 143 11.23 0.14 6.73
CA TRP A 143 11.47 1.48 7.22
C TRP A 143 10.30 2.41 6.94
N ASP A 144 9.98 3.24 7.91
CA ASP A 144 9.06 4.37 7.73
C ASP A 144 9.47 5.52 8.66
N ILE A 145 9.19 6.75 8.25
CA ILE A 145 9.42 7.93 9.08
C ILE A 145 8.30 8.14 10.09
N SER A 146 7.10 7.58 9.83
CA SER A 146 5.88 7.77 10.62
C SER A 146 5.79 6.73 11.75
N PRO A 147 5.84 7.15 13.03
CA PRO A 147 5.58 6.24 14.15
C PRO A 147 4.18 5.62 14.09
N ASP A 148 3.18 6.34 13.58
CA ASP A 148 1.81 5.84 13.43
C ASP A 148 1.74 4.73 12.39
N ALA A 149 2.41 4.90 11.25
CA ALA A 149 2.51 3.87 10.23
C ALA A 149 3.22 2.62 10.77
N LEU A 150 4.33 2.80 11.48
CA LEU A 150 5.05 1.69 12.12
C LEU A 150 4.22 0.97 13.20
N SER A 151 3.32 1.69 13.89
CA SER A 151 2.40 1.06 14.85
C SER A 151 1.43 0.11 14.13
N ILE A 152 0.86 0.55 13.01
CA ILE A 152 -0.03 -0.26 12.16
C ILE A 152 0.74 -1.43 11.54
N ALA A 153 1.94 -1.20 11.00
CA ALA A 153 2.79 -2.26 10.45
C ALA A 153 3.17 -3.32 11.50
N ARG A 154 3.46 -2.92 12.76
CA ARG A 154 3.70 -3.86 13.86
C ARG A 154 2.47 -4.71 14.18
N GLN A 155 1.29 -4.11 14.18
CA GLN A 155 0.03 -4.85 14.38
C GLN A 155 -0.19 -5.88 13.26
N ASN A 156 0.05 -5.50 12.01
CA ASN A 156 -0.04 -6.39 10.86
C ASN A 156 1.00 -7.52 10.92
N ASN A 157 2.25 -7.19 11.26
CA ASN A 157 3.32 -8.18 11.43
C ASN A 157 2.95 -9.26 12.46
N LEU A 158 2.37 -8.84 13.58
CA LEU A 158 1.93 -9.75 14.65
C LEU A 158 0.71 -10.57 14.22
N SER A 159 -0.32 -9.94 13.66
CA SER A 159 -1.59 -10.61 13.31
C SER A 159 -1.44 -11.61 12.15
N LEU A 160 -0.55 -11.31 11.19
CA LEU A 160 -0.26 -12.16 10.04
C LEU A 160 0.88 -13.16 10.33
N HIS A 161 1.49 -13.11 11.52
CA HIS A 161 2.61 -13.97 11.92
C HIS A 161 3.79 -13.90 10.95
N ALA A 162 4.05 -12.72 10.40
CA ALA A 162 5.26 -12.46 9.63
C ALA A 162 6.42 -12.17 10.59
N ASP A 163 7.64 -12.42 10.13
CA ASP A 163 8.86 -12.16 10.90
C ASP A 163 9.68 -11.09 10.17
N ILE A 164 9.28 -9.81 10.37
CA ILE A 164 9.99 -8.67 9.79
C ILE A 164 10.48 -7.70 10.88
N CYS A 165 11.57 -7.00 10.59
CA CYS A 165 12.14 -5.97 11.46
C CYS A 165 11.65 -4.58 11.01
N LEU A 166 11.10 -3.79 11.94
CA LEU A 166 10.51 -2.48 11.67
C LEU A 166 11.33 -1.37 12.36
N TYR A 167 11.76 -0.38 11.58
CA TYR A 167 12.61 0.72 12.07
C TYR A 167 12.02 2.09 11.67
N GLU A 168 12.12 3.04 12.59
CA GLU A 168 11.81 4.45 12.32
C GLU A 168 13.02 5.10 11.66
N VAL A 169 12.91 5.41 10.37
CA VAL A 169 14.00 5.96 9.56
C VAL A 169 13.46 7.00 8.59
N ASP A 170 14.05 8.21 8.63
CA ASP A 170 13.88 9.19 7.57
C ASP A 170 14.87 8.91 6.43
N VAL A 171 14.36 8.43 5.31
CA VAL A 171 15.20 8.13 4.14
C VAL A 171 15.88 9.37 3.55
N LEU A 172 15.34 10.56 3.78
CA LEU A 172 15.96 11.83 3.38
C LEU A 172 17.06 12.29 4.35
N GLY A 173 17.18 11.63 5.50
CA GLY A 173 18.21 11.91 6.51
C GLY A 173 19.61 11.48 6.08
N SER A 174 20.62 11.84 6.90
CA SER A 174 22.04 11.62 6.58
C SER A 174 22.62 10.30 7.11
N ASP A 175 22.02 9.73 8.17
CA ASP A 175 22.61 8.62 8.93
C ASP A 175 21.89 7.28 8.65
N LEU A 176 21.71 6.94 7.38
CA LEU A 176 21.11 5.68 6.98
C LEU A 176 22.09 4.52 7.23
N LYS A 177 21.67 3.52 7.99
CA LYS A 177 22.49 2.35 8.31
C LYS A 177 21.65 1.09 8.22
N THR A 178 22.11 0.17 7.41
CA THR A 178 21.63 -1.21 7.37
C THR A 178 22.76 -2.13 6.91
N ASP A 179 22.58 -3.41 7.05
CA ASP A 179 23.45 -4.41 6.45
C ASP A 179 23.30 -4.40 4.91
N ARG A 180 24.17 -5.16 4.23
CA ARG A 180 24.06 -5.36 2.78
C ARG A 180 22.73 -5.99 2.41
N GLN A 181 22.06 -5.44 1.40
CA GLN A 181 20.77 -5.89 0.92
C GLN A 181 20.89 -6.60 -0.44
N ASP A 182 20.05 -7.58 -0.68
CA ASP A 182 19.89 -8.23 -1.98
C ASP A 182 18.79 -7.55 -2.79
N ILE A 183 17.78 -7.01 -2.11
CA ILE A 183 16.67 -6.29 -2.73
C ILE A 183 16.33 -5.06 -1.87
N ILE A 184 16.18 -3.92 -2.54
CA ILE A 184 15.55 -2.73 -1.98
C ILE A 184 14.29 -2.47 -2.79
N VAL A 185 13.16 -2.33 -2.12
CA VAL A 185 11.86 -2.05 -2.70
C VAL A 185 11.25 -0.82 -2.06
N SER A 186 10.50 -0.04 -2.82
CA SER A 186 9.77 1.10 -2.28
C SER A 186 8.57 1.46 -3.16
N ASN A 187 7.47 1.81 -2.51
CA ASN A 187 6.39 2.62 -3.07
C ASN A 187 6.42 3.99 -2.37
N PRO A 188 7.34 4.88 -2.77
CA PRO A 188 7.54 6.16 -2.09
C PRO A 188 6.47 7.17 -2.49
N PRO A 189 6.31 8.28 -1.77
CA PRO A 189 5.49 9.40 -2.23
C PRO A 189 5.93 9.86 -3.62
N TYR A 190 4.98 10.02 -4.54
CA TYR A 190 5.29 10.34 -5.94
C TYR A 190 4.29 11.26 -6.64
N ILE A 191 3.24 11.70 -5.96
CA ILE A 191 2.22 12.59 -6.52
C ILE A 191 2.70 14.03 -6.35
N CYS A 192 2.79 14.79 -7.42
CA CYS A 192 3.11 16.21 -7.34
C CYS A 192 1.97 16.99 -6.68
N GLU A 193 2.29 18.02 -5.89
CA GLU A 193 1.29 18.87 -5.24
C GLU A 193 0.27 19.44 -6.24
N SER A 194 0.70 19.76 -7.46
CA SER A 194 -0.17 20.26 -8.54
C SER A 194 -1.17 19.24 -9.05
N GLU A 195 -0.92 17.93 -8.86
CA GLU A 195 -1.83 16.84 -9.27
C GLU A 195 -2.98 16.65 -8.27
N LYS A 196 -2.88 17.20 -7.04
CA LYS A 196 -3.88 17.06 -5.97
C LYS A 196 -5.30 17.42 -6.41
N LYS A 197 -5.45 18.41 -7.28
CA LYS A 197 -6.75 18.87 -7.79
C LYS A 197 -7.49 17.84 -8.64
N ASP A 198 -6.76 16.86 -9.21
CA ASP A 198 -7.29 15.83 -10.11
C ASP A 198 -7.52 14.50 -9.37
N MET A 199 -7.27 14.48 -8.04
CA MET A 199 -7.46 13.30 -7.19
C MET A 199 -8.86 13.28 -6.56
N GLU A 200 -9.30 12.11 -6.19
CA GLU A 200 -10.55 11.92 -5.45
C GLU A 200 -10.42 12.45 -4.02
N SER A 201 -11.48 13.05 -3.52
CA SER A 201 -11.48 13.69 -2.19
C SER A 201 -11.36 12.68 -1.04
N ASN A 202 -11.82 11.44 -1.21
CA ASN A 202 -11.60 10.38 -0.22
C ASN A 202 -10.12 10.11 0.06
N VAL A 203 -9.26 10.24 -0.96
CA VAL A 203 -7.81 10.09 -0.83
C VAL A 203 -7.20 11.36 -0.20
N THR A 204 -7.51 12.54 -0.77
CA THR A 204 -6.87 13.79 -0.35
C THR A 204 -7.26 14.26 1.04
N ASP A 205 -8.45 13.87 1.53
CA ASP A 205 -9.00 14.33 2.80
C ASP A 205 -8.73 13.34 3.95
N HIS A 206 -8.44 12.08 3.64
CA HIS A 206 -8.35 11.02 4.65
C HIS A 206 -7.01 10.29 4.68
N GLU A 207 -6.32 10.12 3.54
CA GLU A 207 -5.03 9.43 3.53
C GLU A 207 -3.86 10.39 3.85
N PRO A 208 -2.77 9.89 4.45
CA PRO A 208 -1.70 10.77 4.93
C PRO A 208 -0.96 11.46 3.78
N HIS A 209 -0.92 12.79 3.79
CA HIS A 209 -0.22 13.60 2.78
C HIS A 209 1.26 13.24 2.66
N LEU A 210 1.89 12.84 3.77
CA LEU A 210 3.29 12.42 3.81
C LEU A 210 3.55 11.17 2.93
N ALA A 211 2.56 10.30 2.78
CA ALA A 211 2.65 9.10 1.95
C ALA A 211 2.31 9.35 0.47
N LEU A 212 1.76 10.51 0.13
CA LEU A 212 1.25 10.81 -1.21
C LEU A 212 2.13 11.79 -1.97
N PHE A 213 2.51 12.91 -1.36
CA PHE A 213 2.95 14.08 -2.09
C PHE A 213 4.46 14.31 -2.10
N VAL A 214 4.93 14.82 -3.24
CA VAL A 214 6.28 15.35 -3.46
C VAL A 214 6.19 16.79 -3.96
N PRO A 215 7.23 17.62 -3.73
CA PRO A 215 7.29 18.96 -4.28
C PRO A 215 7.28 18.96 -5.81
N ASP A 216 6.51 19.86 -6.43
CA ASP A 216 6.44 20.00 -7.90
C ASP A 216 7.79 20.27 -8.57
N ASN A 217 8.70 20.92 -7.87
CA ASN A 217 10.04 21.24 -8.38
C ASN A 217 11.02 20.05 -8.28
N ASP A 218 10.68 18.98 -7.60
CA ASP A 218 11.51 17.77 -7.51
C ASP A 218 10.66 16.46 -7.40
N PRO A 219 9.99 16.05 -8.47
CA PRO A 219 9.15 14.86 -8.47
C PRO A 219 9.94 13.55 -8.30
N LEU A 220 11.27 13.59 -8.46
CA LEU A 220 12.14 12.42 -8.31
C LEU A 220 12.86 12.37 -6.96
N LEU A 221 12.52 13.21 -6.01
CA LEU A 221 13.20 13.37 -4.73
C LEU A 221 13.49 12.03 -4.02
N PHE A 222 12.45 11.26 -3.75
CA PHE A 222 12.58 9.98 -3.03
C PHE A 222 13.29 8.93 -3.88
N TYR A 223 12.97 8.82 -5.17
CA TYR A 223 13.62 7.87 -6.07
C TYR A 223 15.12 8.09 -6.13
N ARG A 224 15.56 9.34 -6.24
CA ARG A 224 16.98 9.70 -6.27
C ARG A 224 17.67 9.33 -4.96
N ARG A 225 17.09 9.73 -3.84
CA ARG A 225 17.68 9.47 -2.53
C ARG A 225 17.77 7.96 -2.22
N ILE A 226 16.72 7.22 -2.53
CA ILE A 226 16.72 5.76 -2.35
C ILE A 226 17.73 5.10 -3.29
N ALA A 227 17.84 5.55 -4.55
CA ALA A 227 18.81 5.02 -5.50
C ALA A 227 20.25 5.30 -5.10
N GLU A 228 20.57 6.49 -4.57
CA GLU A 228 21.88 6.82 -4.00
C GLU A 228 22.25 5.86 -2.88
N TYR A 229 21.33 5.66 -1.95
CA TYR A 229 21.50 4.73 -0.85
C TYR A 229 21.64 3.28 -1.33
N ALA A 230 20.80 2.85 -2.26
CA ALA A 230 20.86 1.51 -2.85
C ALA A 230 22.19 1.24 -3.56
N ALA A 231 22.77 2.25 -4.23
CA ALA A 231 24.09 2.13 -4.85
C ALA A 231 25.20 1.81 -3.82
N GLU A 232 25.03 2.24 -2.58
CA GLU A 232 26.00 1.95 -1.51
C GLU A 232 25.79 0.55 -0.91
N VAL A 233 24.54 0.20 -0.55
CA VAL A 233 24.25 -0.95 0.31
C VAL A 233 23.80 -2.21 -0.41
N LEU A 234 23.34 -2.15 -1.66
CA LEU A 234 23.01 -3.36 -2.41
C LEU A 234 24.25 -4.22 -2.63
N ASN A 235 24.06 -5.53 -2.60
CA ASN A 235 25.03 -6.49 -3.09
C ASN A 235 25.20 -6.35 -4.62
N SER A 236 26.37 -6.72 -5.16
CA SER A 236 26.53 -6.83 -6.62
C SER A 236 25.50 -7.80 -7.18
N GLY A 237 24.77 -7.40 -8.23
CA GLY A 237 23.65 -8.14 -8.79
C GLY A 237 22.33 -8.00 -8.03
N GLY A 238 22.30 -7.24 -6.93
CA GLY A 238 21.08 -6.95 -6.17
C GLY A 238 20.09 -6.04 -6.93
N TRP A 239 18.84 -6.05 -6.51
CA TRP A 239 17.76 -5.37 -7.19
C TRP A 239 17.28 -4.11 -6.44
N LEU A 240 17.02 -3.05 -7.18
CA LEU A 240 16.26 -1.88 -6.75
C LEU A 240 14.93 -1.88 -7.52
N MET A 241 13.81 -1.79 -6.78
CA MET A 241 12.46 -1.87 -7.36
C MET A 241 11.59 -0.76 -6.82
N PHE A 242 10.92 -0.03 -7.72
CA PHE A 242 10.03 1.07 -7.39
C PHE A 242 8.65 0.89 -7.99
N GLU A 243 7.61 1.18 -7.22
CA GLU A 243 6.37 1.69 -7.80
C GLU A 243 6.56 3.17 -8.14
N ILE A 244 5.99 3.61 -9.27
CA ILE A 244 6.24 4.95 -9.79
C ILE A 244 4.97 5.68 -10.21
N ASN A 245 5.03 7.02 -10.20
CA ASN A 245 4.08 7.84 -10.94
C ASN A 245 4.22 7.55 -12.44
N ARG A 246 3.09 7.23 -13.09
CA ARG A 246 3.05 6.91 -14.53
C ARG A 246 3.66 7.99 -15.44
N ALA A 247 3.65 9.25 -14.97
CA ALA A 247 4.18 10.38 -15.72
C ALA A 247 5.71 10.41 -15.78
N TYR A 248 6.42 9.80 -14.80
CA TYR A 248 7.86 9.94 -14.62
C TYR A 248 8.66 8.63 -14.86
N GLY A 249 8.05 7.63 -15.49
CA GLY A 249 8.70 6.32 -15.69
C GLY A 249 10.01 6.40 -16.49
N ARG A 250 10.09 7.27 -17.49
CA ARG A 250 11.31 7.49 -18.27
C ARG A 250 12.38 8.21 -17.47
N GLU A 251 12.00 9.26 -16.78
CA GLU A 251 12.89 10.09 -15.96
C GLU A 251 13.52 9.25 -14.83
N VAL A 252 12.73 8.42 -14.15
CA VAL A 252 13.24 7.48 -13.13
C VAL A 252 14.21 6.49 -13.78
N SER A 253 13.86 5.91 -14.93
CA SER A 253 14.71 4.95 -15.62
C SER A 253 16.04 5.58 -16.09
N ASP A 254 16.01 6.79 -16.62
CA ASP A 254 17.20 7.49 -17.08
C ASP A 254 18.08 7.94 -15.91
N MET A 255 17.48 8.35 -14.80
CA MET A 255 18.18 8.65 -13.55
C MET A 255 18.95 7.40 -13.06
N LEU A 256 18.32 6.23 -13.00
CA LEU A 256 18.97 4.99 -12.56
C LEU A 256 20.13 4.60 -13.48
N ARG A 257 19.97 4.72 -14.81
CA ARG A 257 21.06 4.50 -15.77
C ARG A 257 22.23 5.45 -15.55
N SER A 258 21.94 6.72 -15.25
CA SER A 258 23.00 7.72 -14.96
C SER A 258 23.77 7.43 -13.67
N MET A 259 23.16 6.68 -12.73
CA MET A 259 23.77 6.21 -11.49
C MET A 259 24.48 4.84 -11.66
N ASN A 260 24.68 4.38 -12.89
CA ASN A 260 25.32 3.11 -13.26
C ASN A 260 24.53 1.85 -12.86
N PHE A 261 23.22 1.92 -12.61
CA PHE A 261 22.40 0.72 -12.52
C PHE A 261 22.26 0.08 -13.90
N SER A 262 22.29 -1.25 -13.94
CA SER A 262 22.10 -2.09 -15.13
C SER A 262 20.69 -2.67 -15.18
N ASP A 263 20.34 -3.34 -16.26
CA ASP A 263 19.06 -4.05 -16.45
C ASP A 263 17.82 -3.19 -16.08
N VAL A 264 17.89 -1.88 -16.34
CA VAL A 264 16.81 -0.95 -16.03
C VAL A 264 15.60 -1.25 -16.91
N SER A 265 14.51 -1.68 -16.30
CA SER A 265 13.25 -2.06 -16.94
C SER A 265 12.10 -1.22 -16.41
N LEU A 266 11.23 -0.78 -17.30
CA LEU A 266 9.97 -0.12 -17.00
C LEU A 266 8.83 -1.07 -17.39
N ALA A 267 8.00 -1.43 -16.43
CA ALA A 267 6.84 -2.30 -16.64
C ALA A 267 5.54 -1.53 -16.50
N GLU A 268 4.55 -1.97 -17.25
CA GLU A 268 3.18 -1.46 -17.23
C GLU A 268 2.30 -2.35 -16.35
N ASP A 269 1.30 -1.74 -15.71
CA ASP A 269 0.24 -2.45 -15.00
C ASP A 269 -0.78 -3.09 -15.97
N GLN A 270 -1.78 -3.80 -15.44
CA GLN A 270 -2.85 -4.43 -16.23
C GLN A 270 -3.65 -3.46 -17.11
N PHE A 271 -3.53 -2.15 -16.89
CA PHE A 271 -4.18 -1.08 -17.67
C PHE A 271 -3.23 -0.42 -18.68
N ALA A 272 -2.05 -1.01 -18.91
CA ALA A 272 -0.98 -0.48 -19.77
C ALA A 272 -0.45 0.91 -19.35
N ASN A 273 -0.48 1.21 -18.05
CA ASN A 273 0.18 2.39 -17.49
C ASN A 273 1.56 2.02 -16.93
N PRO A 274 2.61 2.80 -17.21
CA PRO A 274 3.90 2.66 -16.53
C PRO A 274 3.71 2.66 -15.01
N ARG A 275 4.14 1.59 -14.33
CA ARG A 275 3.88 1.43 -12.89
C ARG A 275 5.09 1.00 -12.08
N ILE A 276 5.95 0.19 -12.63
CA ILE A 276 7.08 -0.38 -11.89
C ILE A 276 8.38 -0.16 -12.65
N VAL A 277 9.38 0.38 -11.98
CA VAL A 277 10.76 0.42 -12.47
C VAL A 277 11.60 -0.52 -11.64
N THR A 278 12.35 -1.38 -12.32
CA THR A 278 13.34 -2.25 -11.68
C THR A 278 14.72 -1.97 -12.26
N ALA A 279 15.75 -2.07 -11.43
CA ALA A 279 17.13 -1.89 -11.84
C ALA A 279 18.04 -2.82 -11.04
N ARG A 280 19.22 -3.08 -11.55
CA ARG A 280 20.19 -4.00 -10.96
C ARG A 280 21.49 -3.28 -10.65
N LYS A 281 22.03 -3.51 -9.45
CA LYS A 281 23.39 -3.08 -9.13
C LYS A 281 24.40 -3.95 -9.89
N PRO A 282 25.35 -3.38 -10.61
CA PRO A 282 26.40 -4.13 -11.32
C PRO A 282 27.26 -5.00 -10.41
#